data_0ee616cfd960c41c38cb05c6521af82d
#
_entry.id   0ee616cfd960c41c38cb05c6521af82d
#
_cell.length_a   1.000
_cell.length_b   1.000
_cell.length_c   1.000
_cell.angle_alpha   90.00
_cell.angle_beta   90.00
_cell.angle_gamma   90.00
#
_symmetry.space_group_name_H-M   'P 1'
#
loop_
_entity.id
_entity.type
_entity.pdbx_description
1 polymer ?
#
loop_
_entity_poly.entity_id
_entity_poly.type
_entity_poly.pdbx_seq_one_letter_code
_entity_poly.pdbx_strand_id
1 'polypeptide(L)'
;SLDKLVHSFSFDLNSRFGNNMSNQFLATYTSIKDMRGTNSDIFPFIDIMGGYDAATGVQDMTPYMSLGYELFTYNNGVNNKILTINDNFTYNLGAHKLMAGLSFEYQMANNSYMRNGTGYYRYRSLDDFLTGAEPEAIAFTIGYNGQTNPSAQVRFNQYGLYLQDEWNINKN
;
A
#
# COMPACT_ATOMS: atom_id res chain seq x y z
N SER A 1 6.57 14.31 0.77
CA SER A 1 5.11 14.26 0.97
C SER A 1 4.60 12.84 0.88
N LEU A 2 3.43 12.60 1.41
CA LEU A 2 2.66 11.38 1.27
C LEU A 2 1.28 11.77 0.76
N ASP A 3 0.97 11.36 -0.48
CA ASP A 3 -0.29 11.71 -1.12
C ASP A 3 -1.19 10.47 -1.11
N LYS A 4 -2.24 10.55 -0.29
CA LYS A 4 -3.20 9.48 -0.12
C LYS A 4 -4.56 9.85 -0.71
N LEU A 5 -5.05 9.05 -1.63
CA LEU A 5 -6.36 9.19 -2.24
C LEU A 5 -7.16 7.91 -2.02
N VAL A 6 -8.33 8.05 -1.40
CA VAL A 6 -9.24 6.94 -1.15
C VAL A 6 -10.61 7.29 -1.73
N HIS A 7 -11.11 6.44 -2.61
CA HIS A 7 -12.48 6.49 -3.08
C HIS A 7 -13.21 5.24 -2.62
N SER A 8 -14.35 5.42 -1.98
CA SER A 8 -15.22 4.32 -1.58
C SER A 8 -16.65 4.59 -2.02
N PHE A 9 -17.27 3.58 -2.60
CA PHE A 9 -18.66 3.61 -3.02
C PHE A 9 -19.37 2.40 -2.43
N SER A 10 -20.53 2.59 -1.80
CA SER A 10 -21.36 1.53 -1.24
C SER A 10 -22.78 1.61 -1.81
N PHE A 11 -23.35 0.45 -2.09
CA PHE A 11 -24.74 0.26 -2.44
C PHE A 11 -25.38 -0.75 -1.48
N ASP A 12 -26.44 -0.34 -0.78
CA ASP A 12 -27.19 -1.17 0.17
C ASP A 12 -28.65 -1.25 -0.31
N LEU A 13 -29.12 -2.47 -0.56
CA LEU A 13 -30.50 -2.74 -0.93
C LEU A 13 -31.15 -3.65 0.11
N ASN A 14 -32.15 -3.13 0.80
CA ASN A 14 -32.94 -3.86 1.77
C ASN A 14 -34.32 -4.16 1.18
N SER A 15 -34.66 -5.44 1.04
CA SER A 15 -35.90 -5.94 0.49
C SER A 15 -36.70 -6.70 1.52
N ARG A 16 -38.03 -6.55 1.50
CA ARG A 16 -38.95 -7.32 2.33
C ARG A 16 -39.96 -8.06 1.43
N PHE A 17 -40.17 -9.34 1.75
CA PHE A 17 -41.08 -10.22 1.01
C PHE A 17 -42.13 -10.75 2.02
N GLY A 18 -43.32 -10.13 1.99
CA GLY A 18 -44.36 -10.38 3.00
C GLY A 18 -43.92 -9.93 4.39
N ASN A 19 -44.39 -10.65 5.43
CA ASN A 19 -44.17 -10.27 6.83
C ASN A 19 -42.98 -10.99 7.49
N ASN A 20 -42.44 -12.02 6.84
CA ASN A 20 -41.52 -12.94 7.49
C ASN A 20 -40.21 -13.19 6.71
N MET A 21 -40.04 -12.60 5.55
CA MET A 21 -38.81 -12.72 4.77
C MET A 21 -38.20 -11.36 4.50
N SER A 22 -36.87 -11.29 4.54
CA SER A 22 -36.12 -10.11 4.15
C SER A 22 -34.77 -10.49 3.53
N ASN A 23 -34.28 -9.62 2.70
CA ASN A 23 -32.95 -9.74 2.10
C ASN A 23 -32.22 -8.40 2.21
N GLN A 24 -30.93 -8.47 2.54
CA GLN A 24 -30.02 -7.35 2.46
C GLN A 24 -28.90 -7.68 1.50
N PHE A 25 -28.79 -6.90 0.45
CA PHE A 25 -27.67 -6.94 -0.48
C PHE A 25 -26.80 -5.71 -0.28
N LEU A 26 -25.50 -5.92 0.01
CA LEU A 26 -24.53 -4.85 0.19
C LEU A 26 -23.35 -5.06 -0.76
N ALA A 27 -23.06 -4.08 -1.59
CA ALA A 27 -21.86 -4.06 -2.42
C ALA A 27 -21.03 -2.81 -2.12
N THR A 28 -19.73 -3.00 -1.88
CA THR A 28 -18.79 -1.90 -1.61
C THR A 28 -17.59 -2.02 -2.52
N TYR A 29 -17.23 -0.94 -3.18
CA TYR A 29 -15.99 -0.82 -3.94
C TYR A 29 -15.11 0.26 -3.34
N THR A 30 -13.85 -0.08 -3.06
CA THR A 30 -12.86 0.85 -2.53
C THR A 30 -11.61 0.84 -3.40
N SER A 31 -11.13 2.03 -3.76
CA SER A 31 -9.86 2.24 -4.44
C SER A 31 -8.96 3.11 -3.57
N ILE A 32 -7.76 2.60 -3.29
CA ILE A 32 -6.76 3.27 -2.46
C ILE A 32 -5.52 3.51 -3.30
N LYS A 33 -5.11 4.76 -3.41
CA LYS A 33 -3.84 5.15 -4.01
C LYS A 33 -3.05 5.93 -2.97
N ASP A 34 -1.86 5.44 -2.65
CA ASP A 34 -0.96 6.05 -1.68
C ASP A 34 0.42 6.11 -2.32
N MET A 35 0.95 7.32 -2.52
CA MET A 35 2.20 7.55 -3.26
C MET A 35 3.08 8.49 -2.45
N ARG A 36 4.36 8.13 -2.33
CA ARG A 36 5.35 9.07 -1.82
C ARG A 36 5.77 10.05 -2.91
N GLY A 37 5.95 11.29 -2.51
CA GLY A 37 6.41 12.38 -3.36
C GLY A 37 7.38 13.30 -2.64
N THR A 38 8.10 14.09 -3.39
CA THR A 38 8.99 15.16 -2.91
C THR A 38 8.85 16.39 -3.79
N ASN A 39 9.27 17.53 -3.28
CA ASN A 39 9.28 18.79 -4.04
C ASN A 39 10.58 18.96 -4.86
N SER A 40 11.53 18.02 -4.78
CA SER A 40 12.75 18.09 -5.58
C SER A 40 12.54 17.45 -6.95
N ASP A 41 13.32 17.92 -7.94
CA ASP A 41 13.42 17.26 -9.22
C ASP A 41 14.05 15.87 -9.09
N ILE A 42 13.82 15.03 -10.08
CA ILE A 42 14.39 13.67 -10.11
C ILE A 42 15.86 13.76 -10.47
N PHE A 43 16.73 13.56 -9.49
CA PHE A 43 18.17 13.39 -9.69
C PHE A 43 18.76 12.48 -8.60
N PRO A 44 19.99 11.97 -8.75
CA PRO A 44 20.59 11.06 -7.80
C PRO A 44 20.63 11.62 -6.36
N PHE A 45 20.47 10.75 -5.38
CA PHE A 45 20.70 11.09 -4.00
C PHE A 45 22.22 11.03 -3.70
N ILE A 46 22.75 12.06 -3.07
CA ILE A 46 24.16 12.23 -2.82
C ILE A 46 24.39 12.47 -1.34
N ASP A 47 25.18 11.60 -0.70
CA ASP A 47 25.73 11.82 0.63
C ASP A 47 27.17 12.33 0.52
N ILE A 48 27.45 13.42 1.20
CA ILE A 48 28.80 13.98 1.39
C ILE A 48 29.14 13.76 2.87
N MET A 49 30.17 12.92 3.11
CA MET A 49 30.57 12.55 4.47
C MET A 49 31.44 13.64 5.10
N GLY A 50 31.70 13.52 6.40
CA GLY A 50 32.48 14.51 7.19
C GLY A 50 33.97 14.51 6.90
N GLY A 51 34.48 13.59 6.07
CA GLY A 51 35.88 13.46 5.78
C GLY A 51 36.63 12.60 6.80
N TYR A 52 37.93 12.86 6.95
CA TYR A 52 38.78 12.15 7.93
C TYR A 52 39.09 13.06 9.11
N ASP A 53 39.03 12.49 10.30
CA ASP A 53 39.58 13.14 11.48
C ASP A 53 41.11 13.30 11.34
N ALA A 54 41.60 14.53 11.41
CA ALA A 54 43.00 14.82 11.14
C ALA A 54 43.97 14.23 12.19
N ALA A 55 43.49 13.95 13.41
CA ALA A 55 44.31 13.42 14.50
C ALA A 55 44.36 11.89 14.50
N THR A 56 43.28 11.25 14.15
CA THR A 56 43.12 9.78 14.19
C THR A 56 43.17 9.10 12.82
N GLY A 57 43.00 9.85 11.76
CA GLY A 57 42.85 9.32 10.39
C GLY A 57 41.56 8.49 10.17
N VAL A 58 40.64 8.52 11.12
CA VAL A 58 39.39 7.78 11.04
C VAL A 58 38.39 8.58 10.22
N GLN A 59 37.72 7.91 9.27
CA GLN A 59 36.67 8.53 8.48
C GLN A 59 35.42 8.79 9.31
N ASP A 60 34.90 10.00 9.24
CA ASP A 60 33.60 10.33 9.77
C ASP A 60 32.50 9.81 8.80
N MET A 61 31.81 8.78 9.24
CA MET A 61 30.71 8.15 8.48
C MET A 61 29.36 8.87 8.67
N THR A 62 29.34 9.98 9.37
CA THR A 62 28.16 10.84 9.49
C THR A 62 28.07 11.74 8.26
N PRO A 63 26.92 11.79 7.55
CA PRO A 63 26.74 12.71 6.45
C PRO A 63 26.85 14.16 6.93
N TYR A 64 27.80 14.90 6.37
CA TYR A 64 27.90 16.34 6.55
C TYR A 64 26.74 17.05 5.81
N MET A 65 26.40 16.54 4.63
CA MET A 65 25.31 17.05 3.79
C MET A 65 24.73 15.93 2.96
N SER A 66 23.41 15.93 2.82
CA SER A 66 22.72 15.07 1.87
C SER A 66 21.88 15.93 0.93
N LEU A 67 21.92 15.62 -0.37
CA LEU A 67 21.16 16.31 -1.41
C LEU A 67 20.57 15.30 -2.39
N GLY A 68 19.58 15.75 -3.13
CA GLY A 68 18.97 14.97 -4.17
C GLY A 68 17.61 14.38 -3.81
N TYR A 69 17.15 13.50 -4.68
CA TYR A 69 15.87 12.83 -4.52
C TYR A 69 15.98 11.72 -3.46
N GLU A 70 15.24 11.83 -2.38
CA GLU A 70 15.30 10.93 -1.24
C GLU A 70 15.18 9.45 -1.65
N LEU A 71 16.04 8.60 -1.08
CA LEU A 71 16.28 7.20 -1.49
C LEU A 71 15.05 6.29 -1.54
N PHE A 72 14.06 6.58 -0.71
CA PHE A 72 12.88 5.72 -0.51
C PHE A 72 11.61 6.28 -1.17
N THR A 73 11.71 7.43 -1.83
CA THR A 73 10.53 8.12 -2.38
C THR A 73 10.24 7.72 -3.81
N TYR A 74 11.28 7.51 -4.62
CA TYR A 74 11.10 7.15 -6.03
C TYR A 74 10.37 5.83 -6.19
N ASN A 75 9.27 5.86 -6.96
CA ASN A 75 8.44 4.68 -7.21
C ASN A 75 8.06 3.90 -5.94
N ASN A 76 7.75 4.61 -4.86
CA ASN A 76 7.26 4.02 -3.62
C ASN A 76 5.79 4.34 -3.43
N GLY A 77 4.95 3.35 -3.63
CA GLY A 77 3.51 3.55 -3.54
C GLY A 77 2.70 2.28 -3.56
N VAL A 78 1.43 2.46 -3.21
CA VAL A 78 0.42 1.41 -3.16
C VAL A 78 -0.76 1.81 -4.02
N ASN A 79 -1.29 0.85 -4.78
CA ASN A 79 -2.54 0.99 -5.52
C ASN A 79 -3.39 -0.27 -5.30
N ASN A 80 -4.36 -0.18 -4.41
CA ASN A 80 -5.22 -1.30 -4.03
C ASN A 80 -6.65 -1.06 -4.49
N LYS A 81 -7.31 -2.14 -4.89
CA LYS A 81 -8.74 -2.15 -5.22
C LYS A 81 -9.41 -3.30 -4.49
N ILE A 82 -10.53 -3.02 -3.86
CA ILE A 82 -11.30 -3.99 -3.08
C ILE A 82 -12.75 -3.90 -3.53
N LEU A 83 -13.34 -5.02 -3.90
CA LEU A 83 -14.76 -5.16 -4.13
C LEU A 83 -15.30 -6.19 -3.14
N THR A 84 -16.25 -5.79 -2.31
CA THR A 84 -16.92 -6.68 -1.36
C THR A 84 -18.40 -6.74 -1.71
N ILE A 85 -18.96 -7.94 -1.76
CA ILE A 85 -20.38 -8.20 -1.95
C ILE A 85 -20.85 -9.12 -0.83
N ASN A 86 -21.91 -8.72 -0.14
CA ASN A 86 -22.57 -9.52 0.88
C ASN A 86 -24.07 -9.60 0.56
N ASP A 87 -24.64 -10.78 0.68
CA ASP A 87 -26.07 -10.99 0.54
C ASP A 87 -26.57 -11.86 1.68
N ASN A 88 -27.54 -11.35 2.42
CA ASN A 88 -28.06 -11.95 3.67
C ASN A 88 -29.58 -12.11 3.54
N PHE A 89 -30.05 -13.33 3.45
CA PHE A 89 -31.45 -13.66 3.45
C PHE A 89 -31.90 -14.13 4.84
N THR A 90 -33.01 -13.59 5.32
CA THR A 90 -33.61 -13.92 6.60
C THR A 90 -35.04 -14.42 6.42
N TYR A 91 -35.39 -15.52 7.10
CA TYR A 91 -36.73 -16.08 7.14
C TYR A 91 -37.15 -16.35 8.59
N ASN A 92 -38.22 -15.69 9.03
CA ASN A 92 -38.81 -15.90 10.36
C ASN A 92 -39.92 -16.96 10.26
N LEU A 93 -39.73 -18.10 10.94
CA LEU A 93 -40.62 -19.24 10.92
C LEU A 93 -40.99 -19.63 12.37
N GLY A 94 -42.05 -19.03 12.91
CA GLY A 94 -42.50 -19.30 14.28
C GLY A 94 -41.46 -18.91 15.31
N ALA A 95 -40.87 -19.89 16.00
CA ALA A 95 -39.84 -19.70 17.01
C ALA A 95 -38.40 -19.63 16.39
N HIS A 96 -38.28 -19.91 15.11
CA HIS A 96 -36.99 -19.92 14.39
C HIS A 96 -36.80 -18.68 13.55
N LYS A 97 -35.58 -18.16 13.56
CA LYS A 97 -35.12 -17.15 12.62
C LYS A 97 -33.94 -17.72 11.82
N LEU A 98 -34.25 -18.17 10.64
CA LEU A 98 -33.25 -18.75 9.73
C LEU A 98 -32.56 -17.65 8.95
N MET A 99 -31.25 -17.70 8.89
CA MET A 99 -30.44 -16.79 8.07
C MET A 99 -29.51 -17.59 7.17
N ALA A 100 -29.45 -17.20 5.91
CA ALA A 100 -28.49 -17.71 4.94
C ALA A 100 -27.77 -16.51 4.30
N GLY A 101 -26.48 -16.59 4.17
CA GLY A 101 -25.73 -15.52 3.55
C GLY A 101 -24.57 -16.00 2.73
N LEU A 102 -24.19 -15.16 1.80
CA LEU A 102 -22.99 -15.31 0.98
C LEU A 102 -22.17 -14.04 1.06
N SER A 103 -20.86 -14.21 0.96
CA SER A 103 -19.91 -13.11 0.82
C SER A 103 -18.96 -13.39 -0.31
N PHE A 104 -18.61 -12.34 -1.04
CA PHE A 104 -17.56 -12.34 -2.05
C PHE A 104 -16.67 -11.15 -1.85
N GLU A 105 -15.35 -11.35 -1.84
CA GLU A 105 -14.38 -10.28 -1.83
C GLU A 105 -13.34 -10.51 -2.94
N TYR A 106 -13.16 -9.50 -3.76
CA TYR A 106 -12.05 -9.39 -4.71
C TYR A 106 -11.08 -8.34 -4.19
N GLN A 107 -9.81 -8.71 -4.08
CA GLN A 107 -8.74 -7.76 -3.78
C GLN A 107 -7.66 -7.79 -4.85
N MET A 108 -7.23 -6.62 -5.25
CA MET A 108 -6.01 -6.38 -6.00
C MET A 108 -5.11 -5.48 -5.16
N ALA A 109 -3.98 -6.02 -4.75
CA ALA A 109 -2.91 -5.26 -4.09
C ALA A 109 -1.76 -5.08 -5.08
N ASN A 110 -1.38 -3.84 -5.33
CA ASN A 110 -0.24 -3.48 -6.16
C ASN A 110 0.67 -2.58 -5.35
N ASN A 111 1.89 -3.05 -5.08
CA ASN A 111 2.89 -2.35 -4.29
C ASN A 111 4.16 -2.15 -5.12
N SER A 112 4.59 -0.91 -5.24
CA SER A 112 5.84 -0.52 -5.88
C SER A 112 6.81 0.00 -4.82
N TYR A 113 8.08 -0.39 -4.96
CA TYR A 113 9.16 0.08 -4.12
C TYR A 113 10.50 -0.06 -4.85
N MET A 114 11.23 1.02 -4.93
CA MET A 114 12.49 1.06 -5.66
C MET A 114 13.51 1.94 -4.95
N ARG A 115 14.13 1.40 -3.90
CA ARG A 115 15.22 2.09 -3.21
C ARG A 115 16.37 2.38 -4.19
N ASN A 116 16.96 3.55 -4.12
CA ASN A 116 18.03 4.00 -5.02
C ASN A 116 17.64 4.01 -6.52
N GLY A 117 16.37 4.10 -6.85
CA GLY A 117 15.91 4.09 -8.23
C GLY A 117 16.37 5.31 -9.04
N THR A 118 16.72 6.41 -8.40
CA THR A 118 17.31 7.61 -9.02
C THR A 118 18.84 7.58 -9.01
N GLY A 119 19.45 6.58 -8.36
CA GLY A 119 20.89 6.50 -8.10
C GLY A 119 21.27 7.05 -6.73
N TYR A 120 22.31 6.47 -6.17
CA TYR A 120 22.94 6.89 -4.93
C TYR A 120 24.43 7.04 -5.12
N TYR A 121 24.99 8.15 -4.67
CA TYR A 121 26.41 8.43 -4.66
C TYR A 121 26.86 8.85 -3.27
N ARG A 122 28.03 8.39 -2.83
CA ARG A 122 28.62 8.79 -1.57
C ARG A 122 30.05 9.30 -1.79
N TYR A 123 30.34 10.49 -1.31
CA TYR A 123 31.66 11.11 -1.31
C TYR A 123 32.23 11.16 0.09
N ARG A 124 33.53 10.96 0.24
CA ARG A 124 34.22 10.95 1.54
C ARG A 124 34.19 12.31 2.23
N SER A 125 34.26 13.38 1.43
CA SER A 125 34.35 14.75 1.90
C SER A 125 33.69 15.73 0.95
N LEU A 126 33.49 16.95 1.41
CA LEU A 126 33.06 18.06 0.57
C LEU A 126 34.09 18.40 -0.51
N ASP A 127 35.37 18.29 -0.19
CA ASP A 127 36.47 18.56 -1.13
C ASP A 127 36.44 17.55 -2.30
N ASP A 128 36.27 16.25 -1.99
CA ASP A 128 36.13 15.23 -3.04
C ASP A 128 34.94 15.50 -3.97
N PHE A 129 33.83 15.94 -3.40
CA PHE A 129 32.64 16.30 -4.18
C PHE A 129 32.89 17.51 -5.08
N LEU A 130 33.50 18.59 -4.57
CA LEU A 130 33.73 19.83 -5.29
C LEU A 130 34.82 19.69 -6.37
N THR A 131 35.80 18.82 -6.14
CA THR A 131 36.87 18.56 -7.12
C THR A 131 36.48 17.52 -8.18
N GLY A 132 35.31 16.90 -8.05
CA GLY A 132 34.85 15.87 -8.99
C GLY A 132 35.61 14.55 -8.85
N ALA A 133 36.09 14.23 -7.62
CA ALA A 133 36.70 12.94 -7.35
C ALA A 133 35.71 11.78 -7.56
N GLU A 134 36.22 10.56 -7.70
CA GLU A 134 35.38 9.38 -7.76
C GLU A 134 34.62 9.18 -6.45
N PRO A 135 33.28 8.91 -6.50
CA PRO A 135 32.53 8.62 -5.30
C PRO A 135 33.03 7.33 -4.64
N GLU A 136 33.04 7.32 -3.31
CA GLU A 136 33.44 6.16 -2.50
C GLU A 136 32.47 4.98 -2.68
N ALA A 137 31.20 5.27 -2.91
CA ALA A 137 30.18 4.27 -3.13
C ALA A 137 29.13 4.77 -4.15
N ILE A 138 28.69 3.83 -4.97
CA ILE A 138 27.61 4.04 -5.93
C ILE A 138 26.61 2.88 -5.79
N ALA A 139 25.32 3.20 -5.77
CA ALA A 139 24.28 2.18 -5.77
C ALA A 139 23.13 2.56 -6.72
N PHE A 140 22.64 1.58 -7.45
CA PHE A 140 21.48 1.70 -8.33
C PHE A 140 20.56 0.52 -8.14
N THR A 141 19.25 0.76 -8.24
CA THR A 141 18.26 -0.29 -8.40
C THR A 141 17.67 -0.19 -9.81
N ILE A 142 17.73 -1.29 -10.53
CA ILE A 142 17.20 -1.39 -11.89
C ILE A 142 16.09 -2.44 -11.85
N GLY A 143 14.96 -2.11 -12.45
CA GLY A 143 13.85 -3.06 -12.57
C GLY A 143 14.21 -4.25 -13.47
N TYR A 144 13.66 -5.41 -13.18
CA TYR A 144 13.83 -6.60 -14.00
C TYR A 144 13.41 -6.32 -15.46
N ASN A 145 14.16 -6.81 -16.43
CA ASN A 145 13.96 -6.55 -17.87
C ASN A 145 13.86 -5.06 -18.26
N GLY A 146 14.56 -4.17 -17.55
CA GLY A 146 14.58 -2.75 -17.85
C GLY A 146 13.28 -2.00 -17.50
N GLN A 147 12.43 -2.57 -16.66
CA GLN A 147 11.23 -1.88 -16.18
C GLN A 147 11.64 -0.63 -15.39
N THR A 148 11.10 0.51 -15.78
CA THR A 148 11.34 1.79 -15.10
C THR A 148 10.51 1.95 -13.82
N ASN A 149 9.42 1.18 -13.71
CA ASN A 149 8.47 1.27 -12.60
C ASN A 149 8.03 -0.15 -12.16
N PRO A 150 8.94 -0.95 -11.56
CA PRO A 150 8.60 -2.29 -11.12
C PRO A 150 7.60 -2.25 -9.98
N SER A 151 6.61 -3.14 -10.03
CA SER A 151 5.62 -3.31 -8.98
C SER A 151 5.27 -4.78 -8.80
N ALA A 152 4.99 -5.18 -7.56
CA ALA A 152 4.44 -6.49 -7.23
C ALA A 152 2.92 -6.40 -7.16
N GLN A 153 2.23 -7.21 -7.95
CA GLN A 153 0.78 -7.25 -7.96
C GLN A 153 0.28 -8.63 -7.53
N VAL A 154 -0.61 -8.63 -6.54
CA VAL A 154 -1.32 -9.82 -6.08
C VAL A 154 -2.82 -9.61 -6.28
N ARG A 155 -3.52 -10.65 -6.72
CA ARG A 155 -4.97 -10.67 -6.83
C ARG A 155 -5.51 -11.93 -6.18
N PHE A 156 -6.57 -11.79 -5.41
CA PHE A 156 -7.25 -12.94 -4.83
C PHE A 156 -8.75 -12.71 -4.72
N ASN A 157 -9.48 -13.81 -4.68
CA ASN A 157 -10.90 -13.85 -4.45
C ASN A 157 -11.16 -14.68 -3.18
N GLN A 158 -12.06 -14.20 -2.36
CA GLN A 158 -12.53 -14.91 -1.18
C GLN A 158 -14.04 -15.11 -1.30
N TYR A 159 -14.51 -16.31 -0.95
CA TYR A 159 -15.91 -16.68 -0.95
C TYR A 159 -16.29 -17.19 0.42
N GLY A 160 -17.42 -16.77 0.92
CA GLY A 160 -17.99 -17.23 2.17
C GLY A 160 -19.45 -17.61 2.00
N LEU A 161 -19.86 -18.69 2.69
CA LEU A 161 -21.24 -19.12 2.80
C LEU A 161 -21.52 -19.42 4.27
N TYR A 162 -22.70 -19.05 4.74
CA TYR A 162 -23.13 -19.39 6.07
C TYR A 162 -24.63 -19.70 6.15
N LEU A 163 -24.98 -20.55 7.11
CA LEU A 163 -26.35 -20.81 7.55
C LEU A 163 -26.41 -20.67 9.06
N GLN A 164 -27.44 -20.00 9.54
CA GLN A 164 -27.66 -19.79 10.98
C GLN A 164 -29.12 -19.99 11.29
N ASP A 165 -29.40 -20.63 12.44
CA ASP A 165 -30.73 -20.68 13.06
C ASP A 165 -30.67 -20.05 14.46
N GLU A 166 -31.50 -19.07 14.68
CA GLU A 166 -31.76 -18.49 16.02
C GLU A 166 -33.09 -19.04 16.52
N TRP A 167 -33.01 -19.95 17.48
CA TRP A 167 -34.20 -20.61 18.06
C TRP A 167 -34.60 -19.98 19.37
N ASN A 168 -35.75 -19.35 19.40
CA ASN A 168 -36.38 -18.76 20.59
C ASN A 168 -37.19 -19.84 21.33
N ILE A 169 -36.54 -20.52 22.30
CA ILE A 169 -37.11 -21.67 23.05
C ILE A 169 -38.25 -21.24 24.00
N ASN A 170 -38.14 -20.04 24.56
CA ASN A 170 -39.15 -19.50 25.48
C ASN A 170 -39.66 -18.15 24.96
N LYS A 171 -40.97 -18.06 24.79
CA LYS A 171 -41.67 -16.77 24.64
C LYS A 171 -41.92 -16.21 26.06
N ASN A 172 -40.99 -15.41 26.57
CA ASN A 172 -41.25 -14.53 27.70
C ASN A 172 -41.18 -13.10 27.23
#